data_6e755f4c74e1cdea9729806756f1bb32
#
_entry.id   6e755f4c74e1cdea9729806756f1bb32
#
_cell.length_a   1.000
_cell.length_b   1.000
_cell.length_c   1.000
_cell.angle_alpha   90.00
_cell.angle_beta   90.00
_cell.angle_gamma   90.00
#
_symmetry.space_group_name_H-M   'P 1'
#
loop_
_entity.id
_entity.type
_entity.pdbx_description
1 polymer ?
#
loop_
_entity_poly.entity_id
_entity_poly.type
_entity_poly.pdbx_seq_one_letter_code
_entity_poly.pdbx_strand_id
1 'polypeptide(L)'
;MAKNTHHSKPNLTKGQGQNLNVNLNDKVKKQRLSFSFRYFRQIANFGITGKNDVWMSGLLQQLALLSDKDPESLLSSYTDRMQLRLHTLDLSPGKSALSMADFSFIDKENMPDGKENPFWQIEISTANGRIIGFFSADHTVFYVVFLDPNHNAQLSNYSNYKVRKIEPCSSEIDDLKARIAKHASLDAALEQDAEDFLYGDDMSYFCMESAMIQPLRNMLEDGSFVEKFQEFLLENL
;
A
#
# COMPACT_ATOMS: atom_id res chain seq x y z
N MET A 1 -19.76 -45.41 81.53
CA MET A 1 -19.09 -46.13 80.42
C MET A 1 -18.91 -45.20 79.27
N ALA A 2 -17.69 -44.69 79.11
CA ALA A 2 -17.35 -43.77 78.07
C ALA A 2 -16.71 -44.54 76.90
N LYS A 3 -17.23 -44.37 75.66
CA LYS A 3 -16.67 -44.95 74.48
C LYS A 3 -15.74 -43.92 73.84
N ASN A 4 -14.42 -44.24 73.83
CA ASN A 4 -13.40 -43.52 73.02
C ASN A 4 -13.57 -43.80 71.57
N THR A 5 -13.81 -42.76 70.78
CA THR A 5 -13.74 -42.81 69.33
C THR A 5 -12.41 -42.20 68.87
N HIS A 6 -11.52 -43.06 68.38
CA HIS A 6 -10.28 -42.63 67.68
C HIS A 6 -10.60 -42.00 66.37
N HIS A 7 -10.30 -40.68 66.24
CA HIS A 7 -10.23 -40.03 64.94
C HIS A 7 -8.81 -40.18 64.38
N SER A 8 -8.66 -40.99 63.34
CA SER A 8 -7.44 -41.02 62.50
C SER A 8 -7.39 -39.77 61.63
N LYS A 9 -6.28 -39.06 61.74
CA LYS A 9 -5.97 -37.92 60.83
C LYS A 9 -5.57 -38.44 59.48
N PRO A 10 -6.06 -37.86 58.36
CA PRO A 10 -5.59 -38.23 57.00
C PRO A 10 -4.17 -37.73 56.76
N ASN A 11 -3.28 -38.64 56.32
CA ASN A 11 -1.93 -38.32 55.84
C ASN A 11 -1.99 -37.52 54.55
N LEU A 12 -1.67 -36.23 54.61
CA LEU A 12 -1.44 -35.38 53.45
C LEU A 12 -0.05 -35.71 52.87
N THR A 13 -0.03 -36.56 51.83
CA THR A 13 1.11 -36.74 50.94
C THR A 13 1.41 -35.39 50.29
N LYS A 14 2.61 -34.83 50.54
CA LYS A 14 3.14 -33.66 49.83
C LYS A 14 3.26 -34.02 48.35
N GLY A 15 2.27 -33.61 47.57
CA GLY A 15 2.40 -33.56 46.11
C GLY A 15 3.55 -32.63 45.76
N GLN A 16 4.51 -33.14 44.97
CA GLN A 16 5.54 -32.33 44.36
C GLN A 16 4.86 -31.28 43.50
N GLY A 17 4.93 -30.02 43.94
CA GLY A 17 4.56 -28.88 43.12
C GLY A 17 5.47 -28.81 41.90
N GLN A 18 4.96 -29.27 40.77
CA GLN A 18 5.55 -28.85 39.50
C GLN A 18 5.35 -27.32 39.42
N ASN A 19 6.45 -26.60 39.55
CA ASN A 19 6.52 -25.19 39.23
C ASN A 19 6.26 -25.07 37.70
N LEU A 20 5.00 -24.89 37.36
CA LEU A 20 4.63 -24.34 36.07
C LEU A 20 5.10 -22.88 36.10
N ASN A 21 6.38 -22.66 35.78
CA ASN A 21 6.86 -21.36 35.34
C ASN A 21 6.17 -21.07 34.03
N VAL A 22 4.91 -20.67 34.06
CA VAL A 22 4.25 -20.00 32.99
C VAL A 22 4.98 -18.66 32.87
N ASN A 23 5.87 -18.55 31.90
CA ASN A 23 6.49 -17.29 31.50
C ASN A 23 5.37 -16.36 31.01
N LEU A 24 4.77 -15.61 31.94
CA LEU A 24 3.74 -14.59 31.68
C LEU A 24 4.28 -13.41 30.83
N ASN A 25 5.51 -13.50 30.34
CA ASN A 25 6.17 -12.49 29.50
C ASN A 25 6.13 -12.77 28.00
N ASP A 26 5.59 -13.88 27.55
CA ASP A 26 5.15 -14.00 26.16
C ASP A 26 3.86 -13.18 25.99
N LYS A 27 4.02 -11.84 26.08
CA LYS A 27 3.09 -10.93 25.39
C LYS A 27 3.16 -11.34 23.92
N VAL A 28 2.22 -12.15 23.50
CA VAL A 28 1.96 -12.42 22.09
C VAL A 28 2.06 -11.07 21.40
N LYS A 29 3.13 -10.87 20.62
CA LYS A 29 3.41 -9.60 19.96
C LYS A 29 2.24 -9.40 19.02
N LYS A 30 1.31 -8.53 19.39
CA LYS A 30 0.08 -8.32 18.64
C LYS A 30 0.48 -7.90 17.25
N GLN A 31 0.16 -8.73 16.28
CA GLN A 31 0.46 -8.45 14.88
C GLN A 31 -0.33 -7.22 14.47
N ARG A 32 0.32 -6.28 13.80
CA ARG A 32 -0.29 -5.03 13.34
C ARG A 32 -0.35 -5.02 11.83
N LEU A 33 -1.43 -4.44 11.29
CA LEU A 33 -1.58 -4.28 9.86
C LEU A 33 -0.56 -3.27 9.34
N SER A 34 0.17 -3.65 8.29
CA SER A 34 1.06 -2.76 7.55
C SER A 34 0.46 -2.43 6.18
N PHE A 35 0.88 -1.31 5.60
CA PHE A 35 0.47 -0.90 4.26
C PHE A 35 1.65 -0.88 3.31
N SER A 36 1.44 -1.41 2.10
CA SER A 36 2.41 -1.35 1.02
C SER A 36 1.80 -0.61 -0.18
N PHE A 37 2.56 0.31 -0.74
CA PHE A 37 2.21 1.03 -1.95
C PHE A 37 2.93 0.48 -3.20
N ARG A 38 3.53 -0.71 -3.11
CA ARG A 38 4.24 -1.37 -4.22
C ARG A 38 3.42 -1.42 -5.51
N TYR A 39 2.12 -1.66 -5.38
CA TYR A 39 1.19 -1.77 -6.51
C TYR A 39 0.32 -0.53 -6.69
N PHE A 40 0.64 0.56 -6.00
CA PHE A 40 -0.15 1.78 -6.14
C PHE A 40 -0.02 2.38 -7.53
N ARG A 41 -1.17 2.61 -8.18
CA ARG A 41 -1.25 3.32 -9.46
C ARG A 41 -2.45 4.26 -9.48
N GLN A 42 -2.38 5.23 -10.36
CA GLN A 42 -3.52 6.06 -10.74
C GLN A 42 -3.92 5.70 -12.17
N ILE A 43 -5.20 5.46 -12.36
CA ILE A 43 -5.81 5.20 -13.69
C ILE A 43 -7.02 6.09 -13.87
N ALA A 44 -7.59 6.13 -15.06
CA ALA A 44 -8.82 6.89 -15.33
C ALA A 44 -9.90 6.53 -14.29
N ASN A 45 -10.52 7.53 -13.69
CA ASN A 45 -11.54 7.46 -12.64
C ASN A 45 -11.05 7.03 -11.24
N PHE A 46 -9.75 6.67 -11.08
CA PHE A 46 -9.16 6.24 -9.81
C PHE A 46 -7.83 6.98 -9.57
N GLY A 47 -7.82 7.93 -8.68
CA GLY A 47 -6.66 8.76 -8.40
C GLY A 47 -6.97 9.86 -7.39
N ILE A 48 -6.04 10.79 -7.22
CA ILE A 48 -6.11 11.84 -6.21
C ILE A 48 -6.28 13.25 -6.79
N THR A 49 -6.39 13.38 -8.11
CA THR A 49 -6.52 14.67 -8.80
C THR A 49 -7.67 15.50 -8.22
N GLY A 50 -7.41 16.76 -7.92
CA GLY A 50 -8.39 17.69 -7.35
C GLY A 50 -8.73 17.43 -5.87
N LYS A 51 -8.00 16.54 -5.19
CA LYS A 51 -8.13 16.34 -3.74
C LYS A 51 -7.23 17.33 -3.00
N ASN A 52 -7.73 17.85 -1.90
CA ASN A 52 -7.04 18.84 -1.06
C ASN A 52 -6.31 18.16 0.12
N ASP A 53 -5.60 18.97 0.89
CA ASP A 53 -4.87 18.58 2.09
C ASP A 53 -5.76 17.95 3.17
N VAL A 54 -7.00 18.40 3.30
CA VAL A 54 -7.97 17.82 4.27
C VAL A 54 -8.30 16.38 3.88
N TRP A 55 -8.50 16.11 2.59
CA TRP A 55 -8.74 14.75 2.10
C TRP A 55 -7.53 13.84 2.33
N MET A 56 -6.32 14.35 2.03
CA MET A 56 -5.07 13.61 2.26
C MET A 56 -4.83 13.34 3.74
N SER A 57 -5.10 14.32 4.60
CA SER A 57 -5.03 14.12 6.05
C SER A 57 -5.99 13.04 6.53
N GLY A 58 -7.22 13.02 6.00
CA GLY A 58 -8.21 11.99 6.31
C GLY A 58 -7.76 10.58 5.88
N LEU A 59 -7.16 10.45 4.68
CA LEU A 59 -6.57 9.21 4.21
C LEU A 59 -5.46 8.71 5.15
N LEU A 60 -4.50 9.58 5.48
CA LEU A 60 -3.37 9.21 6.35
C LEU A 60 -3.83 8.85 7.77
N GLN A 61 -4.80 9.57 8.33
CA GLN A 61 -5.40 9.24 9.62
C GLN A 61 -6.09 7.88 9.60
N GLN A 62 -6.80 7.55 8.52
CA GLN A 62 -7.45 6.24 8.36
C GLN A 62 -6.41 5.12 8.29
N LEU A 63 -5.35 5.30 7.50
CA LEU A 63 -4.25 4.34 7.43
C LEU A 63 -3.58 4.13 8.80
N ALA A 64 -3.37 5.21 9.56
CA ALA A 64 -2.82 5.15 10.91
C ALA A 64 -3.74 4.36 11.87
N LEU A 65 -5.05 4.62 11.86
CA LEU A 65 -6.04 3.87 12.65
C LEU A 65 -6.05 2.38 12.32
N LEU A 66 -5.99 2.06 11.02
CA LEU A 66 -5.96 0.68 10.54
C LEU A 66 -4.64 -0.02 10.91
N SER A 67 -3.51 0.70 10.95
CA SER A 67 -2.20 0.15 11.34
C SER A 67 -2.15 -0.30 12.80
N ASP A 68 -3.04 0.17 13.65
CA ASP A 68 -3.16 -0.29 15.04
C ASP A 68 -4.05 -1.52 15.19
N LYS A 69 -4.73 -1.93 14.13
CA LYS A 69 -5.61 -3.11 14.14
C LYS A 69 -4.81 -4.39 13.98
N ASP A 70 -5.29 -5.43 14.62
CA ASP A 70 -4.86 -6.79 14.37
C ASP A 70 -5.57 -7.33 13.11
N PRO A 71 -4.83 -7.83 12.10
CA PRO A 71 -5.41 -8.23 10.83
C PRO A 71 -6.47 -9.33 10.94
N GLU A 72 -6.22 -10.35 11.76
CA GLU A 72 -7.18 -11.46 11.96
C GLU A 72 -8.47 -10.95 12.61
N SER A 73 -8.33 -10.11 13.64
CA SER A 73 -9.48 -9.48 14.29
C SER A 73 -10.25 -8.59 13.31
N LEU A 74 -9.55 -7.82 12.47
CA LEU A 74 -10.17 -6.96 11.47
C LEU A 74 -11.00 -7.75 10.47
N LEU A 75 -10.48 -8.87 9.97
CA LEU A 75 -11.15 -9.70 8.97
C LEU A 75 -12.27 -10.55 9.56
N SER A 76 -12.15 -10.99 10.81
CA SER A 76 -13.17 -11.81 11.49
C SER A 76 -14.28 -11.00 12.15
N SER A 77 -13.99 -9.78 12.63
CA SER A 77 -14.95 -8.93 13.32
C SER A 77 -16.00 -8.34 12.37
N TYR A 78 -17.25 -8.76 12.51
CA TYR A 78 -18.36 -8.16 11.78
C TYR A 78 -18.49 -6.66 12.06
N THR A 79 -18.33 -6.25 13.32
CA THR A 79 -18.46 -4.85 13.75
C THR A 79 -17.37 -3.98 13.09
N ASP A 80 -16.09 -4.41 13.12
CA ASP A 80 -15.01 -3.66 12.48
C ASP A 80 -15.23 -3.56 10.97
N ARG A 81 -15.62 -4.66 10.32
CA ARG A 81 -15.91 -4.65 8.88
C ARG A 81 -17.04 -3.68 8.53
N MET A 82 -18.10 -3.65 9.32
CA MET A 82 -19.22 -2.74 9.09
C MET A 82 -18.84 -1.27 9.32
N GLN A 83 -18.11 -0.98 10.40
CA GLN A 83 -17.67 0.39 10.72
C GLN A 83 -16.70 0.95 9.67
N LEU A 84 -15.79 0.14 9.19
CA LEU A 84 -14.78 0.50 8.19
C LEU A 84 -15.29 0.33 6.76
N ARG A 85 -16.51 -0.18 6.60
CA ARG A 85 -17.04 -0.63 5.29
C ARG A 85 -16.01 -1.46 4.53
N LEU A 86 -15.32 -2.34 5.27
CA LEU A 86 -14.38 -3.29 4.73
C LEU A 86 -15.15 -4.46 4.14
N HIS A 87 -15.16 -4.54 2.84
CA HIS A 87 -15.78 -5.66 2.13
C HIS A 87 -15.06 -5.97 0.81
N THR A 88 -15.30 -7.16 0.31
CA THR A 88 -14.72 -7.59 -0.96
C THR A 88 -15.31 -6.78 -2.13
N LEU A 89 -14.46 -6.56 -3.12
CA LEU A 89 -14.84 -5.87 -4.35
C LEU A 89 -15.43 -6.88 -5.33
N ASP A 90 -16.63 -6.60 -5.81
CA ASP A 90 -17.28 -7.39 -6.86
C ASP A 90 -16.93 -6.83 -8.24
N LEU A 91 -16.02 -7.51 -8.93
CA LEU A 91 -15.54 -7.13 -10.27
C LEU A 91 -16.42 -7.72 -11.40
N SER A 92 -17.57 -8.30 -11.08
CA SER A 92 -18.51 -8.80 -12.10
C SER A 92 -18.99 -7.66 -13.01
N PRO A 93 -19.25 -7.93 -14.28
CA PRO A 93 -19.74 -6.93 -15.22
C PRO A 93 -20.96 -6.16 -14.71
N GLY A 94 -20.89 -4.84 -14.73
CA GLY A 94 -21.94 -3.94 -14.26
C GLY A 94 -22.02 -3.74 -12.74
N LYS A 95 -21.13 -4.36 -11.95
CA LYS A 95 -21.04 -4.17 -10.51
C LYS A 95 -19.93 -3.21 -10.09
N SER A 96 -18.89 -3.12 -10.88
CA SER A 96 -17.73 -2.25 -10.66
C SER A 96 -17.41 -1.47 -11.93
N ALA A 97 -16.79 -0.29 -11.79
CA ALA A 97 -16.13 0.39 -12.88
C ALA A 97 -14.72 -0.16 -13.17
N LEU A 98 -14.23 -1.08 -12.32
CA LEU A 98 -12.98 -1.83 -12.48
C LEU A 98 -13.26 -3.22 -13.04
N SER A 99 -12.28 -3.74 -13.76
CA SER A 99 -12.22 -5.11 -14.26
C SER A 99 -10.90 -5.77 -13.84
N MET A 100 -10.77 -7.09 -13.98
CA MET A 100 -9.50 -7.78 -13.71
C MET A 100 -8.35 -7.27 -14.60
N ALA A 101 -8.63 -6.74 -15.79
CA ALA A 101 -7.62 -6.18 -16.67
C ALA A 101 -6.92 -4.95 -16.07
N ASP A 102 -7.64 -4.17 -15.25
CA ASP A 102 -7.08 -2.97 -14.59
C ASP A 102 -6.03 -3.32 -13.52
N PHE A 103 -5.94 -4.60 -13.12
CA PHE A 103 -4.97 -5.11 -12.15
C PHE A 103 -3.84 -5.94 -12.78
N SER A 104 -3.76 -6.00 -14.11
CA SER A 104 -2.82 -6.88 -14.85
C SER A 104 -1.34 -6.61 -14.57
N PHE A 105 -0.99 -5.49 -13.96
CA PHE A 105 0.37 -5.13 -13.56
C PHE A 105 0.80 -5.74 -12.23
N ILE A 106 -0.11 -6.38 -11.49
CA ILE A 106 0.24 -7.09 -10.25
C ILE A 106 0.94 -8.41 -10.63
N ASP A 107 2.03 -8.72 -9.93
CA ASP A 107 2.77 -9.95 -10.12
C ASP A 107 1.84 -11.18 -9.96
N LYS A 108 1.99 -12.17 -10.81
CA LYS A 108 1.14 -13.38 -10.80
C LYS A 108 1.08 -14.09 -9.45
N GLU A 109 2.18 -14.06 -8.71
CA GLU A 109 2.30 -14.69 -7.39
C GLU A 109 1.46 -13.98 -6.31
N ASN A 110 1.22 -12.68 -6.48
CA ASN A 110 0.48 -11.84 -5.53
C ASN A 110 -0.93 -11.50 -6.03
N MET A 111 -1.25 -11.88 -7.27
CA MET A 111 -2.54 -11.53 -7.89
C MET A 111 -3.69 -12.20 -7.14
N PRO A 112 -4.69 -11.45 -6.65
CA PRO A 112 -5.89 -11.99 -6.06
C PRO A 112 -6.65 -12.91 -7.02
N ASP A 113 -7.12 -14.06 -6.51
CA ASP A 113 -7.86 -15.07 -7.29
C ASP A 113 -9.39 -14.88 -7.22
N GLY A 114 -9.82 -13.92 -6.42
CA GLY A 114 -11.22 -13.54 -6.24
C GLY A 114 -12.02 -14.47 -5.32
N LYS A 115 -11.45 -15.59 -4.87
CA LYS A 115 -12.12 -16.55 -3.98
C LYS A 115 -11.47 -16.60 -2.60
N GLU A 116 -10.23 -17.10 -2.54
CA GLU A 116 -9.50 -17.23 -1.28
C GLU A 116 -8.79 -15.91 -0.93
N ASN A 117 -8.29 -15.21 -1.94
CA ASN A 117 -7.68 -13.91 -1.81
C ASN A 117 -8.40 -12.87 -2.71
N PRO A 118 -9.48 -12.24 -2.24
CA PRO A 118 -10.22 -11.25 -3.00
C PRO A 118 -9.57 -9.86 -2.95
N PHE A 119 -9.94 -9.01 -3.90
CA PHE A 119 -9.76 -7.57 -3.74
C PHE A 119 -10.73 -7.03 -2.70
N TRP A 120 -10.27 -6.03 -1.96
CA TRP A 120 -11.02 -5.39 -0.88
C TRP A 120 -11.12 -3.90 -1.10
N GLN A 121 -12.15 -3.31 -0.52
CA GLN A 121 -12.25 -1.87 -0.36
C GLN A 121 -12.47 -1.51 1.11
N ILE A 122 -11.86 -0.40 1.51
CA ILE A 122 -11.90 0.15 2.87
C ILE A 122 -12.34 1.60 2.79
N GLU A 123 -13.27 2.03 3.64
CA GLU A 123 -13.67 3.44 3.68
C GLU A 123 -12.54 4.33 4.22
N ILE A 124 -12.27 5.46 3.55
CA ILE A 124 -11.37 6.50 4.07
C ILE A 124 -12.07 7.24 5.22
N SER A 125 -13.25 7.77 4.95
CA SER A 125 -14.21 8.30 5.92
C SER A 125 -15.54 8.55 5.20
N THR A 126 -16.58 8.90 5.95
CA THR A 126 -17.89 9.14 5.35
C THR A 126 -17.82 10.17 4.22
N ALA A 127 -18.23 9.76 3.01
CA ALA A 127 -18.20 10.55 1.77
C ALA A 127 -16.81 10.90 1.21
N ASN A 128 -15.70 10.45 1.80
CA ASN A 128 -14.34 10.77 1.33
C ASN A 128 -13.72 9.69 0.42
N GLY A 129 -14.45 8.64 0.09
CA GLY A 129 -13.99 7.62 -0.85
C GLY A 129 -13.50 6.34 -0.21
N ARG A 130 -12.77 5.54 -1.02
CA ARG A 130 -12.32 4.19 -0.68
C ARG A 130 -10.84 3.99 -1.00
N ILE A 131 -10.21 3.14 -0.22
CA ILE A 131 -8.92 2.52 -0.52
C ILE A 131 -9.22 1.16 -1.12
N ILE A 132 -8.66 0.86 -2.29
CA ILE A 132 -8.82 -0.42 -2.98
C ILE A 132 -7.50 -1.14 -2.94
N GLY A 133 -7.54 -2.42 -2.61
CA GLY A 133 -6.34 -3.22 -2.51
C GLY A 133 -6.62 -4.67 -2.16
N PHE A 134 -5.61 -5.36 -1.66
CA PHE A 134 -5.71 -6.76 -1.23
C PHE A 134 -4.74 -7.06 -0.10
N PHE A 135 -5.00 -8.10 0.65
CA PHE A 135 -4.11 -8.55 1.72
C PHE A 135 -3.04 -9.50 1.19
N SER A 136 -1.86 -9.49 1.82
CA SER A 136 -0.86 -10.55 1.68
C SER A 136 -1.44 -11.90 2.14
N ALA A 137 -0.83 -13.00 1.74
CA ALA A 137 -1.30 -14.35 2.09
C ALA A 137 -1.38 -14.61 3.62
N ASP A 138 -0.54 -13.95 4.40
CA ASP A 138 -0.53 -13.99 5.86
C ASP A 138 -1.38 -12.86 6.50
N HIS A 139 -2.08 -12.08 5.70
CA HIS A 139 -2.91 -10.94 6.07
C HIS A 139 -2.20 -9.79 6.83
N THR A 140 -0.88 -9.80 6.92
CA THR A 140 -0.12 -8.80 7.68
C THR A 140 0.08 -7.49 6.95
N VAL A 141 0.04 -7.55 5.62
CA VAL A 141 0.22 -6.40 4.74
C VAL A 141 -1.02 -6.19 3.89
N PHE A 142 -1.52 -4.97 3.84
CA PHE A 142 -2.51 -4.55 2.87
C PHE A 142 -1.82 -3.78 1.73
N TYR A 143 -1.86 -4.33 0.53
CA TYR A 143 -1.36 -3.67 -0.67
C TYR A 143 -2.40 -2.69 -1.19
N VAL A 144 -2.08 -1.40 -1.10
CA VAL A 144 -2.91 -0.34 -1.68
C VAL A 144 -2.67 -0.32 -3.19
N VAL A 145 -3.75 -0.47 -3.97
CA VAL A 145 -3.68 -0.50 -5.44
C VAL A 145 -4.25 0.78 -6.04
N PHE A 146 -5.47 1.13 -5.68
CA PHE A 146 -6.13 2.33 -6.17
C PHE A 146 -6.74 3.13 -5.02
N LEU A 147 -6.89 4.44 -5.25
CA LEU A 147 -7.70 5.32 -4.42
C LEU A 147 -8.94 5.73 -5.21
N ASP A 148 -10.10 5.55 -4.61
CA ASP A 148 -11.41 5.85 -5.20
C ASP A 148 -12.13 6.94 -4.42
N PRO A 149 -11.80 8.20 -4.62
CA PRO A 149 -12.43 9.31 -3.88
C PRO A 149 -13.88 9.56 -4.26
N ASN A 150 -14.34 8.97 -5.35
CA ASN A 150 -15.68 9.20 -5.91
C ASN A 150 -16.62 7.99 -5.79
N HIS A 151 -16.21 6.91 -5.14
CA HIS A 151 -16.99 5.66 -5.01
C HIS A 151 -17.32 5.01 -6.36
N ASN A 152 -16.39 5.05 -7.31
CA ASN A 152 -16.54 4.46 -8.63
C ASN A 152 -16.36 2.94 -8.63
N ALA A 153 -15.60 2.39 -7.66
CA ALA A 153 -15.23 0.98 -7.64
C ALA A 153 -16.41 0.03 -7.44
N GLN A 154 -17.41 0.44 -6.65
CA GLN A 154 -18.61 -0.33 -6.43
C GLN A 154 -19.81 0.49 -6.86
N LEU A 155 -20.38 0.13 -8.00
CA LEU A 155 -21.54 0.83 -8.54
C LEU A 155 -22.74 0.68 -7.60
N SER A 156 -23.37 1.79 -7.30
CA SER A 156 -24.60 1.80 -6.49
C SER A 156 -25.74 1.18 -7.28
N ASN A 157 -26.61 0.41 -6.62
CA ASN A 157 -27.84 -0.11 -7.20
C ASN A 157 -28.89 0.99 -7.45
N TYR A 158 -28.60 2.24 -7.06
CA TYR A 158 -29.49 3.37 -7.36
C TYR A 158 -29.39 3.74 -8.83
N SER A 159 -30.55 3.85 -9.49
CA SER A 159 -30.71 4.03 -10.94
C SER A 159 -30.03 5.25 -11.56
N ASN A 160 -29.51 6.16 -10.75
CA ASN A 160 -28.88 7.43 -11.19
C ASN A 160 -27.36 7.49 -10.94
N TYR A 161 -26.72 6.39 -10.53
CA TYR A 161 -25.28 6.41 -10.30
C TYR A 161 -24.53 6.54 -11.64
N LYS A 162 -23.68 7.55 -11.73
CA LYS A 162 -22.79 7.74 -12.86
C LYS A 162 -21.35 7.77 -12.36
N VAL A 163 -20.46 7.05 -13.04
CA VAL A 163 -19.03 7.12 -12.80
C VAL A 163 -18.55 8.57 -12.94
N ARG A 164 -17.94 9.10 -11.90
CA ARG A 164 -17.35 10.45 -11.91
C ARG A 164 -15.94 10.36 -12.46
N LYS A 165 -15.70 11.07 -13.56
CA LYS A 165 -14.39 11.09 -14.19
C LYS A 165 -13.36 11.79 -13.32
N ILE A 166 -12.20 11.17 -13.20
CA ILE A 166 -10.97 11.74 -12.66
C ILE A 166 -9.87 11.33 -13.63
N GLU A 167 -9.07 12.29 -14.06
CA GLU A 167 -7.85 11.99 -14.78
C GLU A 167 -6.73 11.69 -13.78
N PRO A 168 -5.81 10.75 -14.08
CA PRO A 168 -4.64 10.51 -13.25
C PRO A 168 -3.83 11.79 -13.05
N CYS A 169 -3.34 12.00 -11.84
CA CYS A 169 -2.41 13.08 -11.55
C CYS A 169 -1.01 12.59 -11.94
N SER A 170 -0.32 13.30 -12.80
CA SER A 170 1.09 13.09 -13.04
C SER A 170 1.94 13.76 -11.97
N SER A 171 3.03 13.13 -11.57
CA SER A 171 4.06 13.78 -10.77
C SER A 171 5.02 14.54 -11.69
N GLU A 172 5.81 15.45 -11.12
CA GLU A 172 6.90 16.11 -11.87
C GLU A 172 7.85 15.10 -12.50
N ILE A 173 8.07 13.95 -11.82
CA ILE A 173 8.88 12.84 -12.33
C ILE A 173 8.19 12.17 -13.54
N ASP A 174 6.87 11.94 -13.48
CA ASP A 174 6.13 11.35 -14.60
C ASP A 174 6.12 12.28 -15.81
N ASP A 175 5.96 13.58 -15.58
CA ASP A 175 6.04 14.60 -16.63
C ASP A 175 7.44 14.66 -17.25
N LEU A 176 8.49 14.55 -16.43
CA LEU A 176 9.87 14.47 -16.91
C LEU A 176 10.10 13.22 -17.74
N LYS A 177 9.68 12.04 -17.27
CA LYS A 177 9.75 10.77 -18.01
C LYS A 177 9.03 10.85 -19.34
N ALA A 178 7.81 11.41 -19.36
CA ALA A 178 7.03 11.58 -20.58
C ALA A 178 7.74 12.52 -21.58
N ARG A 179 8.39 13.59 -21.10
CA ARG A 179 9.18 14.50 -21.94
C ARG A 179 10.41 13.82 -22.52
N ILE A 180 11.15 13.05 -21.72
CA ILE A 180 12.32 12.28 -22.16
C ILE A 180 11.88 11.25 -23.21
N ALA A 181 10.86 10.47 -22.95
CA ALA A 181 10.32 9.48 -23.88
C ALA A 181 9.88 10.11 -25.22
N LYS A 182 9.26 11.30 -25.18
CA LYS A 182 8.91 12.04 -26.39
C LYS A 182 10.13 12.48 -27.20
N HIS A 183 11.22 12.85 -26.55
CA HIS A 183 12.46 13.21 -27.25
C HIS A 183 13.21 11.98 -27.77
N ALA A 184 13.19 10.87 -27.03
CA ALA A 184 13.79 9.61 -27.46
C ALA A 184 13.07 8.99 -28.68
N SER A 185 11.73 9.12 -28.77
CA SER A 185 10.96 8.63 -29.92
C SER A 185 11.21 9.38 -31.24
N LEU A 186 11.91 10.51 -31.18
CA LEU A 186 12.35 11.24 -32.37
C LEU A 186 13.61 10.62 -33.02
N ASP A 187 14.29 9.73 -32.31
CA ASP A 187 15.50 9.07 -32.79
C ASP A 187 15.38 7.55 -32.49
N ALA A 188 14.89 6.78 -33.46
CA ALA A 188 14.57 5.35 -33.32
C ALA A 188 15.77 4.48 -32.87
N ALA A 189 16.98 5.00 -32.94
CA ALA A 189 18.19 4.34 -32.42
C ALA A 189 18.33 4.46 -30.89
N LEU A 190 17.59 5.37 -30.24
CA LEU A 190 17.63 5.63 -28.80
C LEU A 190 16.45 5.02 -28.03
N GLU A 191 15.47 4.40 -28.70
CA GLU A 191 14.27 3.86 -28.03
C GLU A 191 14.62 2.78 -27.01
N GLN A 192 15.50 1.86 -27.35
CA GLN A 192 15.93 0.77 -26.47
C GLN A 192 16.73 1.32 -25.27
N ASP A 193 17.70 2.20 -25.57
CA ASP A 193 18.53 2.83 -24.54
C ASP A 193 17.71 3.77 -23.64
N ALA A 194 16.63 4.38 -24.16
CA ALA A 194 15.77 5.27 -23.40
C ALA A 194 14.83 4.49 -22.44
N GLU A 195 14.35 3.31 -22.83
CA GLU A 195 13.58 2.44 -21.91
C GLU A 195 14.46 1.93 -20.78
N ASP A 196 15.65 1.43 -21.08
CA ASP A 196 16.62 0.99 -20.08
C ASP A 196 17.06 2.16 -19.18
N PHE A 197 17.21 3.36 -19.76
CA PHE A 197 17.53 4.59 -19.03
C PHE A 197 16.40 5.05 -18.09
N LEU A 198 15.12 4.92 -18.51
CA LEU A 198 13.96 5.40 -17.74
C LEU A 198 13.49 4.44 -16.67
N TYR A 199 13.77 3.14 -16.81
CA TYR A 199 13.24 2.08 -15.95
C TYR A 199 14.31 1.18 -15.35
N GLY A 200 15.60 1.47 -15.58
CA GLY A 200 16.71 0.75 -14.94
C GLY A 200 16.76 1.01 -13.44
N ASP A 201 16.97 -0.06 -12.66
CA ASP A 201 16.98 -0.01 -11.19
C ASP A 201 18.11 0.85 -10.60
N ASP A 202 19.14 1.20 -11.41
CA ASP A 202 20.33 1.93 -10.98
C ASP A 202 20.31 3.45 -11.30
N MET A 203 19.13 4.00 -11.63
CA MET A 203 19.02 5.39 -12.04
C MET A 203 18.80 6.35 -10.88
N SER A 204 19.64 7.38 -10.82
CA SER A 204 19.49 8.53 -9.93
C SER A 204 19.06 9.75 -10.73
N TYR A 205 18.00 10.43 -10.29
CA TYR A 205 17.49 11.66 -10.90
C TYR A 205 17.93 12.87 -10.10
N PHE A 206 18.48 13.87 -10.77
CA PHE A 206 18.86 15.12 -10.16
C PHE A 206 17.98 16.26 -10.69
N CYS A 207 17.37 17.02 -9.76
CA CYS A 207 16.72 18.28 -10.11
C CYS A 207 17.77 19.39 -10.14
N MET A 208 17.92 20.08 -11.26
CA MET A 208 18.82 21.20 -11.43
C MET A 208 18.10 22.45 -11.86
N GLU A 209 18.58 23.62 -11.40
CA GLU A 209 18.10 24.91 -11.90
C GLU A 209 18.43 25.06 -13.40
N SER A 210 17.53 25.71 -14.13
CA SER A 210 17.68 25.92 -15.58
C SER A 210 18.99 26.61 -15.97
N ALA A 211 19.56 27.44 -15.11
CA ALA A 211 20.87 28.08 -15.31
C ALA A 211 22.05 27.11 -15.37
N MET A 212 21.92 25.90 -14.77
CA MET A 212 22.97 24.89 -14.74
C MET A 212 22.91 23.93 -15.95
N ILE A 213 21.83 23.93 -16.70
CA ILE A 213 21.65 22.99 -17.82
C ILE A 213 22.68 23.24 -18.94
N GLN A 214 22.92 24.49 -19.30
CA GLN A 214 23.85 24.80 -20.39
C GLN A 214 25.31 24.51 -20.01
N PRO A 215 25.82 24.89 -18.83
CA PRO A 215 27.13 24.46 -18.35
C PRO A 215 27.30 22.94 -18.35
N LEU A 216 26.29 22.19 -17.88
CA LEU A 216 26.31 20.72 -17.85
C LEU A 216 26.38 20.13 -19.26
N ARG A 217 25.58 20.66 -20.19
CA ARG A 217 25.60 20.24 -21.60
C ARG A 217 26.98 20.44 -22.23
N ASN A 218 27.61 21.57 -21.97
CA ASN A 218 28.96 21.84 -22.46
C ASN A 218 29.99 20.85 -21.88
N MET A 219 29.85 20.46 -20.59
CA MET A 219 30.70 19.46 -19.95
C MET A 219 30.50 18.05 -20.51
N LEU A 220 29.30 17.71 -20.96
CA LEU A 220 29.01 16.44 -21.63
C LEU A 220 29.59 16.42 -23.04
N GLU A 221 29.51 17.53 -23.79
CA GLU A 221 30.01 17.66 -25.15
C GLU A 221 31.56 17.64 -25.21
N ASP A 222 32.26 18.22 -24.22
CA ASP A 222 33.70 18.25 -24.15
C ASP A 222 34.34 17.04 -23.42
N GLY A 223 33.50 16.12 -22.92
CA GLY A 223 33.94 14.91 -22.22
C GLY A 223 34.49 15.14 -20.80
N SER A 224 34.45 16.37 -20.30
CA SER A 224 34.98 16.73 -18.97
C SER A 224 33.95 16.51 -17.81
N PHE A 225 32.78 15.97 -18.13
CA PHE A 225 31.69 15.82 -17.17
C PHE A 225 32.09 15.02 -15.92
N VAL A 226 32.73 13.87 -16.12
CA VAL A 226 33.03 12.95 -15.01
C VAL A 226 34.05 13.58 -14.04
N GLU A 227 35.08 14.23 -14.56
CA GLU A 227 36.11 14.88 -13.71
C GLU A 227 35.50 16.03 -12.91
N LYS A 228 34.79 16.94 -13.58
CA LYS A 228 34.21 18.12 -12.93
C LYS A 228 33.05 17.79 -12.01
N PHE A 229 32.31 16.72 -12.30
CA PHE A 229 31.24 16.25 -11.40
C PHE A 229 31.81 15.60 -10.13
N GLN A 230 32.94 14.89 -10.23
CA GLN A 230 33.67 14.38 -9.08
C GLN A 230 34.24 15.51 -8.21
N GLU A 231 34.81 16.55 -8.82
CA GLU A 231 35.27 17.75 -8.11
C GLU A 231 34.11 18.44 -7.38
N PHE A 232 32.97 18.62 -8.05
CA PHE A 232 31.79 19.22 -7.45
C PHE A 232 31.27 18.41 -6.24
N LEU A 233 31.25 17.08 -6.32
CA LEU A 233 30.87 16.24 -5.19
C LEU A 233 31.81 16.34 -4.02
N LEU A 234 33.14 16.44 -4.28
CA LEU A 234 34.15 16.56 -3.25
C LEU A 234 34.14 17.93 -2.54
N GLU A 235 33.68 18.99 -3.22
CA GLU A 235 33.61 20.34 -2.65
C GLU A 235 32.30 20.58 -1.86
N ASN A 236 31.23 19.77 -2.08
CA ASN A 236 29.89 20.00 -1.51
C ASN A 236 29.41 18.86 -0.62
N LEU A 237 30.20 17.84 -0.34
CA LEU A 237 30.02 16.79 0.65
C LEU A 237 30.88 17.00 1.88
#